data_201ed162fc93fa03ea5bec0fe93898ac
#
_entry.id   201ed162fc93fa03ea5bec0fe93898ac
#
_cell.length_a   1.000
_cell.length_b   1.000
_cell.length_c   1.000
_cell.angle_alpha   90.00
_cell.angle_beta   90.00
_cell.angle_gamma   90.00
#
_symmetry.space_group_name_H-M   'P 1'
#
loop_
_entity.id
_entity.type
_entity.pdbx_description
1 polymer ?
#
loop_
_entity_poly.entity_id
_entity_poly.type
_entity_poly.pdbx_seq_one_letter_code
_entity_poly.pdbx_strand_id
1 'polypeptide(L)' 'PSLLKRITTDDLRINMLGSIKGISETKAQMLIDEFGSLMEIGEATIEELSKLDGIGTTIAKRIIDTLNSEEKVII' A
#
# COMPACT_ATOMS: atom_id res chain seq x y z
N PRO A 1 -17.15 12.60 15.88
CA PRO A 1 -16.44 13.73 15.32
C PRO A 1 -15.63 13.37 14.11
N SER A 2 -15.23 14.38 13.38
CA SER A 2 -14.50 14.18 12.14
C SER A 2 -13.14 13.52 12.36
N LEU A 3 -12.58 13.67 13.53
CA LEU A 3 -11.31 13.04 13.84
C LEU A 3 -11.39 11.52 13.76
N LEU A 4 -12.46 10.97 14.31
CA LEU A 4 -12.65 9.53 14.27
C LEU A 4 -12.83 9.02 12.85
N LYS A 5 -13.54 9.79 12.03
CA LYS A 5 -13.73 9.38 10.64
C LYS A 5 -12.42 9.28 9.88
N ARG A 6 -11.56 10.27 10.08
CA ARG A 6 -10.28 10.26 9.39
C ARG A 6 -9.41 9.11 9.82
N ILE A 7 -9.38 8.85 11.12
CA ILE A 7 -8.58 7.77 11.65
C ILE A 7 -9.05 6.44 11.07
N THR A 8 -10.36 6.26 11.01
CA THR A 8 -10.90 5.00 10.52
C THR A 8 -10.51 4.71 9.08
N THR A 9 -10.66 5.71 8.22
CA THR A 9 -10.41 5.52 6.79
C THR A 9 -8.93 5.35 6.49
N ASP A 10 -8.13 6.28 6.99
CA ASP A 10 -6.71 6.27 6.66
C ASP A 10 -5.97 5.11 7.32
N ASP A 11 -6.36 4.78 8.55
CA ASP A 11 -5.69 3.71 9.27
C ASP A 11 -5.88 2.36 8.61
N LEU A 12 -7.06 2.12 8.04
CA LEU A 12 -7.31 0.84 7.37
C LEU A 12 -6.37 0.65 6.19
N ARG A 13 -6.22 1.67 5.37
CA ARG A 13 -5.33 1.57 4.23
C ARG A 13 -3.88 1.44 4.66
N ILE A 14 -3.48 2.22 5.64
CA ILE A 14 -2.12 2.19 6.13
C ILE A 14 -1.84 0.85 6.80
N ASN A 15 -2.80 0.31 7.54
CA ASN A 15 -2.64 -0.99 8.17
C ASN A 15 -2.50 -2.09 7.14
N MET A 16 -3.27 -2.04 6.09
CA MET A 16 -3.18 -3.05 5.04
C MET A 16 -1.80 -3.03 4.38
N LEU A 17 -1.32 -1.85 4.06
CA LEU A 17 0.00 -1.74 3.47
C LEU A 17 1.08 -2.08 4.48
N GLY A 18 0.91 -1.67 5.72
CA GLY A 18 1.89 -1.93 6.76
C GLY A 18 2.01 -3.39 7.14
N SER A 19 1.02 -4.21 6.78
CA SER A 19 1.13 -5.64 7.03
C SER A 19 2.09 -6.32 6.06
N ILE A 20 2.45 -5.64 4.99
CA ILE A 20 3.41 -6.16 4.04
C ILE A 20 4.81 -6.02 4.62
N LYS A 21 5.54 -7.12 4.61
CA LYS A 21 6.88 -7.11 5.18
C LYS A 21 7.77 -6.10 4.44
N GLY A 22 8.35 -5.20 5.20
CA GLY A 22 9.20 -4.17 4.63
C GLY A 22 8.54 -2.82 4.47
N ILE A 23 7.24 -2.74 4.73
CA ILE A 23 6.49 -1.48 4.63
C ILE A 23 6.21 -0.96 6.03
N SER A 24 6.80 0.18 6.35
CA SER A 24 6.50 0.87 7.60
C SER A 24 5.29 1.78 7.40
N GLU A 25 4.82 2.34 8.51
CA GLU A 25 3.72 3.28 8.46
C GLU A 25 4.05 4.47 7.58
N THR A 26 5.29 4.95 7.67
CA THR A 26 5.74 6.08 6.88
C THR A 26 5.71 5.74 5.39
N LYS A 27 6.17 4.55 5.03
CA LYS A 27 6.17 4.13 3.64
C LYS A 27 4.75 3.92 3.13
N ALA A 28 3.89 3.39 3.98
CA ALA A 28 2.49 3.21 3.61
C ALA A 28 1.85 4.56 3.30
N GLN A 29 2.11 5.55 4.14
CA GLN A 29 1.58 6.89 3.92
C GLN A 29 2.10 7.48 2.62
N MET A 30 3.37 7.28 2.33
CA MET A 30 3.95 7.74 1.08
C MET A 30 3.25 7.15 -0.13
N LEU A 31 2.96 5.87 -0.06
CA LEU A 31 2.28 5.19 -1.16
C LEU A 31 0.89 5.75 -1.38
N ILE A 32 0.15 5.95 -0.29
CA ILE A 32 -1.18 6.51 -0.39
C ILE A 32 -1.13 7.93 -0.96
N ASP A 33 -0.18 8.73 -0.49
CA ASP A 33 -0.05 10.11 -0.94
C ASP A 33 0.31 10.19 -2.43
N GLU A 34 1.15 9.27 -2.87
CA GLU A 34 1.62 9.30 -4.25
C GLU A 34 0.60 8.74 -5.24
N PHE A 35 -0.04 7.65 -4.90
CA PHE A 35 -0.93 6.95 -5.83
C PHE A 35 -2.40 7.20 -5.57
N GLY A 36 -2.76 7.56 -4.37
CA GLY A 36 -4.13 7.94 -4.07
C GLY A 36 -5.02 6.85 -3.51
N SER A 37 -4.84 5.61 -3.95
CA SER A 37 -5.68 4.54 -3.47
C SER A 37 -4.94 3.20 -3.56
N LEU A 38 -5.47 2.21 -2.85
CA LEU A 38 -4.88 0.87 -2.90
C LEU A 38 -4.99 0.27 -4.29
N MET A 39 -6.09 0.56 -4.96
CA MET A 39 -6.28 0.04 -6.32
C MET A 39 -5.20 0.57 -7.26
N GLU A 40 -4.91 1.84 -7.18
CA GLU A 40 -3.90 2.44 -8.03
C GLU A 40 -2.51 1.91 -7.70
N ILE A 41 -2.25 1.65 -6.42
CA ILE A 41 -0.98 1.07 -6.02
C ILE A 41 -0.86 -0.34 -6.61
N GLY A 42 -1.93 -1.10 -6.56
CA GLY A 42 -1.92 -2.46 -7.10
C GLY A 42 -1.76 -2.53 -8.61
N GLU A 43 -2.15 -1.45 -9.29
CA GLU A 43 -2.02 -1.39 -10.74
C GLU A 43 -0.70 -0.78 -11.20
N ALA A 44 0.07 -0.24 -10.27
CA ALA A 44 1.35 0.36 -10.61
C ALA A 44 2.37 -0.71 -10.99
N THR A 45 3.37 -0.30 -11.74
CA THR A 45 4.45 -1.21 -12.09
C THR A 45 5.48 -1.24 -10.98
N ILE A 46 6.31 -2.30 -10.99
CA ILE A 46 7.41 -2.39 -10.03
C ILE A 46 8.31 -1.17 -10.17
N GLU A 47 8.53 -0.74 -11.41
CA GLU A 47 9.36 0.43 -11.67
C GLU A 47 8.80 1.68 -11.00
N GLU A 48 7.50 1.88 -11.13
CA GLU A 48 6.88 3.06 -10.55
C GLU A 48 6.96 3.06 -9.03
N LEU A 49 6.70 1.91 -8.43
CA LEU A 49 6.76 1.81 -6.98
C LEU A 49 8.19 1.98 -6.47
N SER A 50 9.16 1.42 -7.17
CA SER A 50 10.54 1.48 -6.70
C SER A 50 11.17 2.86 -6.85
N LYS A 51 10.50 3.79 -7.52
CA LYS A 51 10.96 5.16 -7.56
C LYS A 51 10.81 5.86 -6.22
N LEU A 52 9.93 5.34 -5.38
CA LEU A 52 9.73 5.94 -4.06
C LEU A 52 10.90 5.59 -3.16
N ASP A 53 11.27 6.58 -2.35
CA ASP A 53 12.39 6.42 -1.43
C ASP A 53 12.10 5.30 -0.44
N GLY A 54 13.06 4.38 -0.32
CA GLY A 54 12.91 3.29 0.62
C GLY A 54 12.13 2.09 0.09
N ILE A 55 11.67 2.14 -1.15
CA ILE A 55 10.95 1.03 -1.74
C ILE A 55 11.77 0.47 -2.90
N GLY A 56 12.37 -0.69 -2.68
CA GLY A 56 13.14 -1.35 -3.72
C GLY A 56 12.27 -2.29 -4.54
N THR A 57 12.88 -2.95 -5.52
CA THR A 57 12.14 -3.84 -6.39
C THR A 57 11.52 -5.01 -5.64
N THR A 58 12.22 -5.53 -4.64
CA THR A 58 11.69 -6.64 -3.86
C THR A 58 10.42 -6.25 -3.12
N ILE A 59 10.46 -5.08 -2.47
CA ILE A 59 9.31 -4.59 -1.74
C ILE A 59 8.18 -4.23 -2.69
N ALA A 60 8.50 -3.63 -3.82
CA ALA A 60 7.51 -3.29 -4.82
C ALA A 60 6.77 -4.54 -5.30
N LYS A 61 7.52 -5.60 -5.54
CA LYS A 61 6.90 -6.86 -5.97
C LYS A 61 5.99 -7.42 -4.90
N ARG A 62 6.40 -7.33 -3.64
CA ARG A 62 5.56 -7.80 -2.54
C ARG A 62 4.26 -7.01 -2.46
N ILE A 63 4.34 -5.71 -2.66
CA ILE A 63 3.14 -4.88 -2.63
C ILE A 63 2.16 -5.33 -3.70
N ILE A 64 2.64 -5.46 -4.92
CA ILE A 64 1.79 -5.85 -6.04
C ILE A 64 1.22 -7.23 -5.83
N ASP A 65 2.05 -8.17 -5.41
CA ASP A 65 1.58 -9.53 -5.17
C ASP A 65 0.52 -9.58 -4.08
N THR A 66 0.74 -8.85 -3.00
CA THR A 66 -0.18 -8.86 -1.88
C THR A 66 -1.53 -8.26 -2.27
N LEU A 67 -1.51 -7.13 -2.96
CA LEU A 67 -2.76 -6.48 -3.33
C LEU A 67 -3.54 -7.25 -4.36
N ASN A 68 -2.85 -7.98 -5.22
CA ASN A 68 -3.53 -8.75 -6.25
C ASN A 68 -3.92 -10.15 -5.78
N SER A 69 -3.37 -10.62 -4.68
CA SER A 69 -3.67 -11.95 -4.20
C SER A 69 -5.05 -12.04 -3.54
N GLU A 70 -5.70 -10.91 -3.30
CA GLU A 70 -7.03 -10.91 -2.69
C GLU A 70 -8.02 -11.73 -3.50
N GLU A 71 -7.89 -11.70 -4.80
CA GLU A 71 -8.80 -12.45 -5.65
C GLU A 71 -8.69 -13.95 -5.42
N LYS A 72 -7.52 -14.40 -5.03
CA LYS A 72 -7.31 -15.82 -4.79
C LYS A 72 -7.86 -16.25 -3.45
N VAL A 73 -7.87 -15.36 -2.50
CA VAL A 73 -8.33 -15.69 -1.14
C VAL A 73 -9.83 -15.89 -1.09
N ILE A 74 -10.55 -15.21 -1.94
CA ILE A 74 -12.00 -15.26 -1.93
C ILE A 74 -12.52 -16.61 -2.35
N ILE A 75 -11.79 -17.31 -3.12
CA ILE A 75 -12.20 -18.62 -3.59
C ILE A 75 -12.16 -19.65 -2.48
#